data_5d93a322ddf4e58c4aab9b227b654bd6
#
_entry.id   5d93a322ddf4e58c4aab9b227b654bd6
#
_cell.length_a   1.000
_cell.length_b   1.000
_cell.length_c   1.000
_cell.angle_alpha   90.00
_cell.angle_beta   90.00
_cell.angle_gamma   90.00
#
_symmetry.space_group_name_H-M   'P 1'
#
loop_
_entity.id
_entity.type
_entity.pdbx_description
1 polymer ?
#
loop_
_entity_poly.entity_id
_entity_poly.type
_entity_poly.pdbx_seq_one_letter_code
_entity_poly.pdbx_strand_id
1 'polypeptide(L)'
;MTEIRVGRLWRYPVKSMQGEEVDEIVLGPGGVIADRGYGFFDVESGRLVSAKHPKRFGALLGCAARYLSDPVTGEPTPPIEVTFPDGSVVHDDDAELARRVSDLLGRDVRLITTVDEGLAFDELDPGVDGVMPDEFAAALSSGGDDHLLQIPVGMAAPGTMLDLAALHILTTSTLSKLAA
;
A
#
# COMPACT_ATOMS: atom_id res chain seq x y z
N MET A 1 -27.89 -12.70 -21.08
CA MET A 1 -26.66 -11.97 -20.70
C MET A 1 -26.53 -12.10 -19.19
N THR A 2 -25.42 -12.61 -18.70
CA THR A 2 -25.19 -12.71 -17.27
C THR A 2 -24.85 -11.32 -16.75
N GLU A 3 -25.63 -10.81 -15.81
CA GLU A 3 -25.39 -9.50 -15.19
C GLU A 3 -24.16 -9.58 -14.30
N ILE A 4 -23.22 -8.65 -14.48
CA ILE A 4 -22.04 -8.51 -13.62
C ILE A 4 -22.40 -7.47 -12.55
N ARG A 5 -22.17 -7.83 -11.29
CA ARG A 5 -22.41 -6.95 -10.13
C ARG A 5 -21.14 -6.82 -9.30
N VAL A 6 -20.95 -5.65 -8.71
CA VAL A 6 -19.95 -5.43 -7.67
C VAL A 6 -20.45 -6.13 -6.40
N GLY A 7 -19.64 -7.05 -5.87
CA GLY A 7 -20.00 -7.79 -4.67
C GLY A 7 -19.47 -7.15 -3.39
N ARG A 8 -18.27 -6.59 -3.44
CA ARG A 8 -17.62 -5.90 -2.31
C ARG A 8 -16.71 -4.81 -2.80
N LEU A 9 -16.56 -3.76 -2.02
CA LEU A 9 -15.64 -2.66 -2.24
C LEU A 9 -14.66 -2.57 -1.07
N TRP A 10 -13.39 -2.40 -1.39
CA TRP A 10 -12.33 -2.25 -0.40
C TRP A 10 -11.51 -1.01 -0.70
N ARG A 11 -11.15 -0.29 0.35
CA ARG A 11 -10.23 0.83 0.32
C ARG A 11 -9.09 0.55 1.31
N TYR A 12 -7.88 0.92 0.95
CA TYR A 12 -6.68 0.67 1.75
C TYR A 12 -6.08 2.01 2.18
N PRO A 13 -6.40 2.54 3.37
CA PRO A 13 -5.90 3.83 3.83
C PRO A 13 -4.37 3.91 3.88
N VAL A 14 -3.73 2.83 4.32
CA VAL A 14 -2.26 2.77 4.50
C VAL A 14 -1.66 1.73 3.57
N LYS A 15 -0.60 2.13 2.85
CA LYS A 15 0.18 1.21 2.01
C LYS A 15 0.70 0.03 2.84
N SER A 16 0.53 -1.19 2.30
CA SER A 16 1.00 -2.46 2.89
C SER A 16 0.28 -2.93 4.15
N MET A 17 -0.80 -2.29 4.54
CA MET A 17 -1.71 -2.78 5.59
C MET A 17 -2.99 -3.35 4.98
N GLN A 18 -3.75 -4.09 5.78
CA GLN A 18 -5.12 -4.48 5.44
C GLN A 18 -6.00 -3.24 5.40
N GLY A 19 -6.99 -3.26 4.51
CA GLY A 19 -7.91 -2.14 4.31
C GLY A 19 -9.25 -2.33 5.03
N GLU A 20 -10.19 -1.49 4.64
CA GLU A 20 -11.57 -1.44 5.12
C GLU A 20 -12.55 -1.81 4.00
N GLU A 21 -13.59 -2.55 4.34
CA GLU A 21 -14.74 -2.77 3.44
C GLU A 21 -15.66 -1.55 3.52
N VAL A 22 -16.08 -1.04 2.36
CA VAL A 22 -16.90 0.18 2.25
C VAL A 22 -18.07 -0.05 1.31
N ASP A 23 -19.16 0.70 1.51
CA ASP A 23 -20.35 0.61 0.67
C ASP A 23 -20.20 1.41 -0.63
N GLU A 24 -19.35 2.43 -0.64
CA GLU A 24 -19.14 3.33 -1.77
C GLU A 24 -17.66 3.71 -1.89
N ILE A 25 -17.19 3.88 -3.12
CA ILE A 25 -15.89 4.49 -3.44
C ILE A 25 -16.08 5.59 -4.49
N VAL A 26 -15.30 6.66 -4.35
CA VAL A 26 -15.24 7.73 -5.34
C VAL A 26 -13.99 7.54 -6.19
N LEU A 27 -14.18 7.55 -7.53
CA LEU A 27 -13.08 7.46 -8.49
C LEU A 27 -12.69 8.86 -8.97
N GLY A 28 -11.41 9.17 -8.80
CA GLY A 28 -10.77 10.37 -9.34
C GLY A 28 -9.76 10.05 -10.44
N PRO A 29 -9.07 11.07 -10.98
CA PRO A 29 -8.02 10.86 -12.00
C PRO A 29 -6.87 9.94 -11.56
N GLY A 30 -6.59 9.89 -10.26
CA GLY A 30 -5.53 9.04 -9.67
C GLY A 30 -6.01 7.67 -9.19
N GLY A 31 -7.28 7.30 -9.40
CA GLY A 31 -7.87 6.06 -8.89
C GLY A 31 -8.89 6.30 -7.79
N VAL A 32 -9.03 5.35 -6.86
CA VAL A 32 -9.92 5.50 -5.70
C VAL A 32 -9.40 6.63 -4.80
N ILE A 33 -10.28 7.59 -4.48
CA ILE A 33 -9.92 8.73 -3.62
C ILE A 33 -9.43 8.21 -2.27
N ALA A 34 -8.25 8.70 -1.86
CA ALA A 34 -7.55 8.36 -0.63
C ALA A 34 -7.16 6.86 -0.48
N ASP A 35 -7.20 6.06 -1.56
CA ASP A 35 -6.59 4.74 -1.52
C ASP A 35 -5.06 4.89 -1.41
N ARG A 36 -4.46 4.28 -0.37
CA ARG A 36 -3.06 4.49 0.06
C ARG A 36 -2.72 5.98 0.26
N GLY A 37 -3.64 6.72 0.90
CA GLY A 37 -3.41 8.12 1.27
C GLY A 37 -2.30 8.29 2.30
N TYR A 38 -1.94 7.20 3.00
CA TYR A 38 -0.84 7.13 3.96
C TYR A 38 0.17 6.05 3.57
N GLY A 39 1.41 6.27 3.97
CA GLY A 39 2.49 5.29 3.90
C GLY A 39 3.52 5.54 4.98
N PHE A 40 4.48 4.62 5.12
CA PHE A 40 5.61 4.80 6.01
C PHE A 40 6.89 4.99 5.20
N PHE A 41 7.71 5.94 5.64
CA PHE A 41 9.03 6.20 5.08
C PHE A 41 10.09 5.60 6.03
N ASP A 42 10.92 4.70 5.52
CA ASP A 42 12.04 4.13 6.23
C ASP A 42 13.20 5.13 6.24
N VAL A 43 13.55 5.61 7.43
CA VAL A 43 14.56 6.68 7.62
C VAL A 43 15.96 6.22 7.21
N GLU A 44 16.27 4.95 7.45
CA GLU A 44 17.60 4.40 7.15
C GLU A 44 17.84 4.23 5.64
N SER A 45 16.87 3.64 4.93
CA SER A 45 17.02 3.39 3.49
C SER A 45 16.62 4.58 2.61
N GLY A 46 15.88 5.55 3.15
CA GLY A 46 15.32 6.65 2.37
C GLY A 46 14.20 6.18 1.41
N ARG A 47 13.50 5.08 1.72
CA ARG A 47 12.51 4.43 0.86
C ARG A 47 11.11 4.43 1.47
N LEU A 48 10.11 4.35 0.59
CA LEU A 48 8.76 4.03 1.02
C LEU A 48 8.70 2.57 1.46
N VAL A 49 8.17 2.33 2.65
CA VAL A 49 7.96 0.98 3.19
C VAL A 49 6.94 0.24 2.31
N SER A 50 7.31 -0.97 1.88
CA SER A 50 6.45 -1.82 1.05
C SER A 50 6.56 -3.29 1.44
N ALA A 51 5.41 -3.95 1.67
CA ALA A 51 5.36 -5.39 1.93
C ALA A 51 5.80 -6.25 0.72
N LYS A 52 6.06 -5.64 -0.44
CA LYS A 52 6.75 -6.29 -1.56
C LYS A 52 8.21 -6.67 -1.24
N HIS A 53 8.73 -6.16 -0.14
CA HIS A 53 9.92 -6.70 0.53
C HIS A 53 9.51 -7.43 1.82
N PRO A 54 8.94 -8.65 1.72
CA PRO A 54 8.24 -9.30 2.84
C PRO A 54 9.15 -9.62 4.03
N LYS A 55 10.43 -9.87 3.79
CA LYS A 55 11.41 -10.13 4.87
C LYS A 55 11.61 -8.93 5.79
N ARG A 56 11.48 -7.70 5.26
CA ARG A 56 11.65 -6.46 6.04
C ARG A 56 10.31 -5.92 6.56
N PHE A 57 9.28 -5.94 5.72
CA PHE A 57 8.06 -5.16 5.94
C PHE A 57 6.78 -6.00 5.96
N GLY A 58 6.90 -7.33 5.83
CA GLY A 58 5.75 -8.24 5.79
C GLY A 58 4.89 -8.20 7.06
N ALA A 59 5.45 -7.79 8.21
CA ALA A 59 4.70 -7.65 9.45
C ALA A 59 3.54 -6.64 9.36
N LEU A 60 3.64 -5.64 8.45
CA LEU A 60 2.56 -4.67 8.22
C LEU A 60 1.28 -5.30 7.68
N LEU A 61 1.35 -6.43 6.97
CA LEU A 61 0.18 -7.17 6.49
C LEU A 61 -0.69 -7.70 7.63
N GLY A 62 -0.15 -7.78 8.84
CA GLY A 62 -0.90 -8.12 10.05
C GLY A 62 -1.64 -6.94 10.69
N CYS A 63 -1.36 -5.70 10.25
CA CYS A 63 -2.06 -4.50 10.70
C CYS A 63 -3.25 -4.21 9.78
N ALA A 64 -4.31 -3.60 10.31
CA ALA A 64 -5.45 -3.12 9.54
C ALA A 64 -5.65 -1.62 9.77
N ALA A 65 -5.94 -0.87 8.70
CA ALA A 65 -6.19 0.55 8.78
C ALA A 65 -7.57 0.91 8.27
N ARG A 66 -8.21 1.90 8.89
CA ARG A 66 -9.44 2.50 8.40
C ARG A 66 -9.43 4.02 8.58
N TYR A 67 -10.17 4.71 7.76
CA TYR A 67 -10.41 6.14 7.96
C TYR A 67 -11.41 6.39 9.08
N LEU A 68 -11.24 7.49 9.82
CA LEU A 68 -12.20 7.92 10.86
C LEU A 68 -13.40 8.67 10.27
N SER A 69 -13.30 9.12 9.02
CA SER A 69 -14.40 9.71 8.25
C SER A 69 -14.19 9.46 6.77
N ASP A 70 -15.25 9.52 5.98
CA ASP A 70 -15.15 9.31 4.53
C ASP A 70 -14.30 10.40 3.86
N PRO A 71 -13.34 10.01 2.98
CA PRO A 71 -12.57 10.95 2.20
C PRO A 71 -13.43 11.75 1.22
N VAL A 72 -13.15 13.05 1.11
CA VAL A 72 -13.82 13.96 0.21
C VAL A 72 -12.84 14.47 -0.84
N THR A 73 -13.28 14.47 -2.11
CA THR A 73 -12.44 14.93 -3.22
C THR A 73 -12.04 16.39 -3.05
N GLY A 74 -10.73 16.65 -3.09
CA GLY A 74 -10.17 18.01 -2.95
C GLY A 74 -9.98 18.47 -1.51
N GLU A 75 -10.32 17.64 -0.53
CA GLU A 75 -10.03 17.88 0.88
C GLU A 75 -8.76 17.13 1.33
N PRO A 76 -8.16 17.52 2.45
CA PRO A 76 -7.07 16.76 3.06
C PRO A 76 -7.50 15.33 3.37
N THR A 77 -6.55 14.40 3.28
CA THR A 77 -6.77 13.00 3.66
C THR A 77 -7.25 12.91 5.11
N PRO A 78 -8.38 12.23 5.40
CA PRO A 78 -8.90 12.13 6.75
C PRO A 78 -7.97 11.37 7.69
N PRO A 79 -8.08 11.60 9.01
CA PRO A 79 -7.35 10.82 10.01
C PRO A 79 -7.66 9.32 9.91
N ILE A 80 -6.68 8.52 10.32
CA ILE A 80 -6.78 7.06 10.34
C ILE A 80 -6.69 6.48 11.74
N GLU A 81 -7.22 5.28 11.87
CA GLU A 81 -6.96 4.40 12.99
C GLU A 81 -6.28 3.13 12.46
N VAL A 82 -5.27 2.63 13.19
CA VAL A 82 -4.56 1.40 12.88
C VAL A 82 -4.75 0.39 14.00
N THR A 83 -5.26 -0.78 13.63
CA THR A 83 -5.35 -1.95 14.51
C THR A 83 -4.13 -2.83 14.30
N PHE A 84 -3.40 -3.11 15.37
CA PHE A 84 -2.23 -3.98 15.38
C PHE A 84 -2.60 -5.46 15.59
N PRO A 85 -1.67 -6.40 15.31
CA PRO A 85 -1.95 -7.85 15.49
C PRO A 85 -2.30 -8.25 16.93
N ASP A 86 -1.91 -7.47 17.93
CA ASP A 86 -2.26 -7.69 19.33
C ASP A 86 -3.66 -7.15 19.71
N GLY A 87 -4.39 -6.59 18.73
CA GLY A 87 -5.70 -5.99 18.92
C GLY A 87 -5.70 -4.56 19.45
N SER A 88 -4.54 -3.99 19.73
CA SER A 88 -4.44 -2.59 20.13
C SER A 88 -4.69 -1.64 18.96
N VAL A 89 -5.24 -0.47 19.26
CA VAL A 89 -5.63 0.54 18.28
C VAL A 89 -4.89 1.83 18.57
N VAL A 90 -4.36 2.47 17.51
CA VAL A 90 -3.64 3.75 17.59
C VAL A 90 -4.08 4.65 16.43
N HIS A 91 -4.16 5.94 16.68
CA HIS A 91 -4.56 6.95 15.69
C HIS A 91 -3.34 7.66 15.10
N ASP A 92 -3.50 8.28 13.92
CA ASP A 92 -2.40 8.96 13.21
C ASP A 92 -1.98 10.30 13.82
N ASP A 93 -2.84 10.92 14.63
CA ASP A 93 -2.53 12.11 15.43
C ASP A 93 -1.68 11.78 16.68
N ASP A 94 -1.44 10.51 16.90
CA ASP A 94 -0.68 9.98 18.02
C ASP A 94 0.78 9.74 17.58
N ALA A 95 1.75 10.42 18.19
CA ALA A 95 3.18 10.14 17.97
C ALA A 95 3.54 8.65 18.22
N GLU A 96 2.64 7.94 18.86
CA GLU A 96 2.75 6.52 19.14
C GLU A 96 2.63 5.67 17.88
N LEU A 97 1.85 6.04 16.86
CA LEU A 97 1.67 5.23 15.67
C LEU A 97 3.01 4.94 14.97
N ALA A 98 3.79 5.98 14.68
CA ALA A 98 5.10 5.82 14.04
C ALA A 98 6.07 5.00 14.92
N ARG A 99 6.07 5.25 16.25
CA ARG A 99 6.88 4.49 17.20
C ARG A 99 6.49 3.01 17.21
N ARG A 100 5.22 2.67 17.28
CA ARG A 100 4.75 1.27 17.29
C ARG A 100 5.05 0.54 15.99
N VAL A 101 4.91 1.22 14.86
CA VAL A 101 5.29 0.64 13.56
C VAL A 101 6.81 0.46 13.49
N SER A 102 7.59 1.41 14.03
CA SER A 102 9.05 1.25 14.14
C SER A 102 9.43 0.04 15.00
N ASP A 103 8.79 -0.13 16.16
CA ASP A 103 9.00 -1.28 17.04
C ASP A 103 8.62 -2.60 16.33
N LEU A 104 7.48 -2.64 15.62
CA LEU A 104 7.01 -3.80 14.87
C LEU A 104 7.98 -4.22 13.77
N LEU A 105 8.58 -3.25 13.10
CA LEU A 105 9.50 -3.48 11.97
C LEU A 105 10.96 -3.62 12.40
N GLY A 106 11.30 -3.21 13.65
CA GLY A 106 12.68 -3.10 14.12
C GLY A 106 13.48 -2.04 13.36
N ARG A 107 12.83 -0.99 12.84
CA ARG A 107 13.41 0.06 11.98
C ARG A 107 12.72 1.40 12.27
N ASP A 108 13.49 2.48 12.20
CA ASP A 108 12.94 3.82 12.36
C ASP A 108 12.14 4.24 11.11
N VAL A 109 10.83 4.43 11.29
CA VAL A 109 9.94 4.85 10.22
C VAL A 109 9.09 6.05 10.64
N ARG A 110 8.70 6.85 9.65
CA ARG A 110 7.78 7.97 9.85
C ARG A 110 6.56 7.85 8.94
N LEU A 111 5.41 8.25 9.45
CA LEU A 111 4.18 8.33 8.66
C LEU A 111 4.29 9.49 7.65
N ILE A 112 3.85 9.24 6.41
CA ILE A 112 3.80 10.25 5.35
C ILE A 112 2.45 10.19 4.62
N THR A 113 2.00 11.34 4.12
CA THR A 113 0.80 11.51 3.30
C THR A 113 1.11 12.05 1.90
N THR A 114 2.37 12.40 1.66
CA THR A 114 2.82 12.98 0.40
C THR A 114 3.92 12.14 -0.22
N VAL A 115 4.01 12.19 -1.53
CA VAL A 115 5.05 11.52 -2.33
C VAL A 115 6.01 12.58 -2.82
N ASP A 116 7.23 12.57 -2.29
CA ASP A 116 8.31 13.43 -2.76
C ASP A 116 8.84 12.93 -4.11
N GLU A 117 9.36 13.85 -4.93
CA GLU A 117 9.99 13.50 -6.20
C GLU A 117 11.17 12.55 -5.98
N GLY A 118 11.23 11.49 -6.75
CA GLY A 118 12.28 10.47 -6.64
C GLY A 118 12.09 9.44 -5.53
N LEU A 119 10.99 9.50 -4.77
CA LEU A 119 10.67 8.45 -3.81
C LEU A 119 10.48 7.10 -4.51
N ALA A 120 11.08 6.06 -3.98
CA ALA A 120 10.98 4.69 -4.48
C ALA A 120 10.72 3.71 -3.33
N PHE A 121 10.30 2.51 -3.65
CA PHE A 121 10.24 1.38 -2.72
C PHE A 121 11.04 0.20 -3.27
N ASP A 122 11.47 -0.68 -2.38
CA ASP A 122 12.15 -1.91 -2.73
C ASP A 122 11.13 -3.03 -2.90
N GLU A 123 11.23 -3.77 -4.00
CA GLU A 123 10.47 -4.99 -4.27
C GLU A 123 11.44 -6.16 -4.41
N LEU A 124 11.16 -7.26 -3.73
CA LEU A 124 11.93 -8.48 -3.91
C LEU A 124 11.50 -9.14 -5.22
N ASP A 125 12.46 -9.33 -6.12
CA ASP A 125 12.21 -10.09 -7.35
C ASP A 125 11.71 -11.50 -6.98
N PRO A 126 10.52 -11.91 -7.43
CA PRO A 126 10.01 -13.25 -7.16
C PRO A 126 10.83 -14.36 -7.84
N GLY A 127 11.75 -14.03 -8.76
CA GLY A 127 12.55 -15.01 -9.51
C GLY A 127 11.71 -15.95 -10.38
N VAL A 128 10.52 -15.52 -10.78
CA VAL A 128 9.59 -16.31 -11.61
C VAL A 128 9.50 -15.70 -13.00
N ASP A 129 9.91 -16.47 -14.00
CA ASP A 129 9.88 -16.04 -15.39
C ASP A 129 8.47 -15.63 -15.83
N GLY A 130 8.36 -14.50 -16.50
CA GLY A 130 7.11 -13.99 -17.08
C GLY A 130 6.16 -13.31 -16.09
N VAL A 131 6.52 -13.16 -14.82
CA VAL A 131 5.74 -12.36 -13.85
C VAL A 131 5.93 -10.87 -14.08
N MET A 132 7.14 -10.48 -14.49
CA MET A 132 7.46 -9.09 -14.84
C MET A 132 7.85 -9.03 -16.33
N PRO A 133 7.28 -8.13 -17.14
CA PRO A 133 7.70 -7.94 -18.52
C PRO A 133 9.18 -7.54 -18.59
N ASP A 134 9.95 -8.11 -19.52
CA ASP A 134 11.39 -7.87 -19.67
C ASP A 134 11.72 -6.38 -19.85
N GLU A 135 10.86 -5.64 -20.54
CA GLU A 135 10.98 -4.20 -20.75
C GLU A 135 10.90 -3.41 -19.44
N PHE A 136 10.12 -3.92 -18.49
CA PHE A 136 9.93 -3.32 -17.17
C PHE A 136 11.11 -3.66 -16.25
N ALA A 137 11.56 -4.90 -16.27
CA ALA A 137 12.73 -5.35 -15.52
C ALA A 137 14.00 -4.60 -15.97
N ALA A 138 14.16 -4.33 -17.28
CA ALA A 138 15.28 -3.56 -17.81
C ALA A 138 15.28 -2.07 -17.44
N ALA A 139 14.11 -1.50 -17.14
CA ALA A 139 13.97 -0.09 -16.74
C ALA A 139 14.19 0.14 -15.24
N LEU A 140 14.23 -0.92 -14.43
CA LEU A 140 14.39 -0.83 -12.99
C LEU A 140 15.86 -0.96 -12.60
N SER A 141 16.33 -0.05 -11.74
CA SER A 141 17.67 -0.13 -11.18
C SER A 141 17.74 -1.27 -10.17
N SER A 142 18.70 -2.18 -10.32
CA SER A 142 18.96 -3.19 -9.30
C SER A 142 19.52 -2.53 -8.03
N GLY A 143 18.89 -2.76 -6.91
CA GLY A 143 19.25 -2.18 -5.61
C GLY A 143 20.44 -2.85 -4.91
N GLY A 144 21.49 -3.25 -5.61
CA GLY A 144 22.73 -3.72 -5.00
C GLY A 144 22.71 -5.06 -4.28
N ASP A 145 21.54 -5.63 -4.04
CA ASP A 145 21.34 -7.01 -3.58
C ASP A 145 20.70 -7.75 -4.76
N ASP A 146 21.21 -8.92 -5.12
CA ASP A 146 20.96 -9.61 -6.41
C ASP A 146 19.47 -9.87 -6.76
N HIS A 147 18.54 -9.46 -5.91
CA HIS A 147 17.10 -9.70 -6.07
C HIS A 147 16.20 -8.54 -5.64
N LEU A 148 16.74 -7.33 -5.47
CA LEU A 148 15.95 -6.15 -5.12
C LEU A 148 15.76 -5.23 -6.33
N LEU A 149 14.51 -4.95 -6.64
CA LEU A 149 14.10 -3.99 -7.65
C LEU A 149 13.70 -2.68 -6.95
N GLN A 150 14.23 -1.55 -7.42
CA GLN A 150 13.80 -0.24 -6.95
C GLN A 150 12.71 0.30 -7.87
N ILE A 151 11.51 0.42 -7.34
CA ILE A 151 10.34 0.85 -8.09
C ILE A 151 10.00 2.29 -7.72
N PRO A 152 9.98 3.23 -8.67
CA PRO A 152 9.54 4.59 -8.42
C PRO A 152 8.09 4.63 -7.94
N VAL A 153 7.83 5.43 -6.90
CA VAL A 153 6.46 5.68 -6.42
C VAL A 153 5.71 6.57 -7.41
N GLY A 154 4.41 6.37 -7.54
CA GLY A 154 3.58 7.17 -8.44
C GLY A 154 3.54 6.68 -9.89
N MET A 155 4.04 5.48 -10.19
CA MET A 155 3.95 4.90 -11.55
C MET A 155 2.51 4.68 -12.01
N ALA A 156 1.60 4.28 -11.12
CA ALA A 156 0.18 4.11 -11.46
C ALA A 156 -0.52 5.47 -11.69
N ALA A 157 -0.19 6.45 -10.86
CA ALA A 157 -0.65 7.83 -10.99
C ALA A 157 0.30 8.75 -10.22
N PRO A 158 0.77 9.88 -10.81
CA PRO A 158 1.64 10.81 -10.12
C PRO A 158 1.07 11.29 -8.78
N GLY A 159 1.92 11.36 -7.76
CA GLY A 159 1.54 11.80 -6.41
C GLY A 159 0.78 10.77 -5.58
N THR A 160 0.62 9.53 -6.05
CA THR A 160 -0.02 8.44 -5.31
C THR A 160 1.00 7.40 -4.84
N MET A 161 0.66 6.66 -3.77
CA MET A 161 1.48 5.54 -3.28
C MET A 161 1.01 4.19 -3.86
N LEU A 162 0.20 4.22 -4.92
CA LEU A 162 -0.23 3.04 -5.67
C LEU A 162 0.97 2.41 -6.39
N ASP A 163 0.97 1.08 -6.48
CA ASP A 163 2.06 0.35 -7.11
C ASP A 163 1.98 0.42 -8.64
N LEU A 164 1.09 -0.36 -9.26
CA LEU A 164 1.01 -0.51 -10.72
C LEU A 164 -0.38 -0.20 -11.29
N ALA A 165 -1.42 -0.15 -10.49
CA ALA A 165 -2.79 0.04 -10.95
C ALA A 165 -3.59 0.92 -10.00
N ALA A 166 -4.38 1.82 -10.59
CA ALA A 166 -5.28 2.71 -9.87
C ALA A 166 -6.53 2.00 -9.33
N LEU A 167 -6.83 0.81 -9.83
CA LEU A 167 -7.95 -0.02 -9.42
C LEU A 167 -7.62 -1.50 -9.59
N HIS A 168 -7.96 -2.32 -8.61
CA HIS A 168 -7.81 -3.76 -8.64
C HIS A 168 -9.18 -4.44 -8.63
N ILE A 169 -9.46 -5.29 -9.62
CA ILE A 169 -10.74 -6.00 -9.74
C ILE A 169 -10.47 -7.50 -9.71
N LEU A 170 -11.11 -8.19 -8.77
CA LEU A 170 -11.06 -9.65 -8.66
C LEU A 170 -12.48 -10.23 -8.79
N THR A 171 -12.62 -11.35 -9.47
CA THR A 171 -13.89 -12.05 -9.52
C THR A 171 -14.07 -12.92 -8.26
N THR A 172 -15.32 -13.13 -7.83
CA THR A 172 -15.63 -14.05 -6.74
C THR A 172 -15.15 -15.47 -7.02
N SER A 173 -15.14 -15.88 -8.30
CA SER A 173 -14.59 -17.17 -8.71
C SER A 173 -13.08 -17.28 -8.48
N THR A 174 -12.33 -16.19 -8.72
CA THR A 174 -10.90 -16.13 -8.44
C THR A 174 -10.64 -16.23 -6.95
N LEU A 175 -11.37 -15.46 -6.13
CA LEU A 175 -11.24 -15.49 -4.68
C LEU A 175 -11.55 -16.90 -4.10
N SER A 176 -12.61 -17.54 -4.60
CA SER A 176 -12.95 -18.90 -4.18
C SER A 176 -11.87 -19.93 -4.50
N LYS A 177 -11.18 -19.77 -5.63
CA LYS A 177 -10.05 -20.66 -6.02
C LYS A 177 -8.81 -20.44 -5.16
N LEU A 178 -8.56 -19.21 -4.70
CA LEU A 178 -7.42 -18.90 -3.83
C LEU A 178 -7.64 -19.36 -2.39
N ALA A 179 -8.90 -19.50 -1.96
CA ALA A 179 -9.28 -19.94 -0.61
C ALA A 179 -9.38 -21.46 -0.47
N ALA A 180 -9.28 -22.22 -1.56
CA ALA A 180 -9.38 -23.68 -1.58
C ALA A 180 -8.01 -24.35 -1.47
#